data_3e6abc5acbe7a174c1ec9eacefb34cbc
#
_entry.id   3e6abc5acbe7a174c1ec9eacefb34cbc
#
_cell.length_a   1.000
_cell.length_b   1.000
_cell.length_c   1.000
_cell.angle_alpha   90.00
_cell.angle_beta   90.00
_cell.angle_gamma   90.00
#
_symmetry.space_group_name_H-M   'P 1'
#
loop_
_entity.id
_entity.type
_entity.pdbx_description
1 polymer ?
#
loop_
_entity_poly.entity_id
_entity_poly.type
_entity_poly.pdbx_seq_one_letter_code
_entity_poly.pdbx_strand_id
1 'polypeptide(L)'
;LAAVEGNFASFLNSLSSVNADYNIGVAIADDGCFSGGVWLDPTQAYIDQLLILNEMIYGVTAFPGNYTERAFNLFESALNPVNLGAGDCNEGFLRDDALLALIGVSDEDDQSYGYWLDYVLYFQSLKVDPADVVFHAIGGPPPSGCDMALYYSGMYEAVAWTGGQFISICEPDYSAALTSIAEGSVNVMLAFPLSDTPIPETIVVRINGVVEKSGWNYDYNSNEVVFQTNYIPVGGSSIEIEYTITGDCN
;
A
#
# COMPACT_ATOMS: atom_id res chain seq x y z
N LEU A 1 2.99 18.03 -8.84
CA LEU A 1 3.79 16.87 -9.26
C LEU A 1 5.26 16.99 -8.80
N ALA A 2 6.00 18.10 -9.06
CA ALA A 2 7.41 18.23 -8.66
C ALA A 2 7.65 18.06 -7.14
N ALA A 3 6.70 18.49 -6.30
CA ALA A 3 6.77 18.29 -4.86
C ALA A 3 6.57 16.80 -4.49
N VAL A 4 5.75 16.07 -5.23
CA VAL A 4 5.54 14.63 -5.03
C VAL A 4 6.80 13.84 -5.37
N GLU A 5 7.48 14.17 -6.48
CA GLU A 5 8.72 13.53 -6.91
C GLU A 5 9.82 13.58 -5.84
N GLY A 6 10.11 14.78 -5.31
CA GLY A 6 11.15 14.95 -4.29
C GLY A 6 10.88 14.15 -3.01
N ASN A 7 9.62 13.85 -2.73
CA ASN A 7 9.21 13.13 -1.53
C ASN A 7 9.09 11.61 -1.73
N PHE A 8 8.92 11.13 -2.99
CA PHE A 8 8.85 9.69 -3.28
C PHE A 8 10.16 8.96 -3.00
N ALA A 9 11.30 9.64 -3.10
CA ALA A 9 12.58 9.08 -2.70
C ALA A 9 12.57 8.67 -1.21
N SER A 10 11.93 9.47 -0.35
CA SER A 10 11.77 9.14 1.08
C SER A 10 10.89 7.91 1.28
N PHE A 11 9.81 7.79 0.52
CA PHE A 11 8.92 6.62 0.52
C PHE A 11 9.68 5.33 0.14
N LEU A 12 10.40 5.33 -0.99
CA LEU A 12 11.20 4.18 -1.44
C LEU A 12 12.31 3.84 -0.44
N ASN A 13 12.97 4.85 0.15
CA ASN A 13 13.98 4.63 1.18
C ASN A 13 13.38 3.97 2.42
N SER A 14 12.17 4.35 2.83
CA SER A 14 11.49 3.74 3.98
C SER A 14 11.17 2.27 3.70
N LEU A 15 10.61 1.94 2.55
CA LEU A 15 10.35 0.55 2.14
C LEU A 15 11.65 -0.27 2.09
N SER A 16 12.71 0.29 1.51
CA SER A 16 14.00 -0.38 1.40
C SER A 16 14.68 -0.60 2.76
N SER A 17 14.52 0.33 3.70
CA SER A 17 15.13 0.26 5.03
C SER A 17 14.61 -0.91 5.86
N VAL A 18 13.41 -1.40 5.54
CA VAL A 18 12.73 -2.50 6.22
C VAL A 18 12.68 -3.78 5.37
N ASN A 19 13.45 -3.83 4.28
CA ASN A 19 13.46 -4.94 3.33
C ASN A 19 12.06 -5.35 2.84
N ALA A 20 11.17 -4.37 2.65
CA ALA A 20 9.81 -4.65 2.20
C ALA A 20 9.84 -5.30 0.80
N ASP A 21 8.97 -6.27 0.61
CA ASP A 21 8.63 -6.81 -0.72
C ASP A 21 7.41 -6.07 -1.24
N TYR A 22 7.58 -5.34 -2.35
CA TYR A 22 6.54 -4.46 -2.89
C TYR A 22 6.48 -4.48 -4.41
N ASN A 23 5.29 -4.22 -4.93
CA ASN A 23 5.06 -3.81 -6.30
C ASN A 23 4.46 -2.40 -6.28
N ILE A 24 5.04 -1.45 -7.02
CA ILE A 24 4.51 -0.08 -7.12
C ILE A 24 4.19 0.22 -8.58
N GLY A 25 2.91 0.38 -8.89
CA GLY A 25 2.42 0.81 -10.20
C GLY A 25 1.85 2.22 -10.13
N VAL A 26 1.93 2.97 -11.22
CA VAL A 26 1.34 4.30 -11.37
C VAL A 26 0.29 4.25 -12.49
N ALA A 27 -0.97 4.44 -12.14
CA ALA A 27 -2.10 4.49 -13.07
C ALA A 27 -2.48 5.96 -13.33
N ILE A 28 -2.36 6.41 -14.57
CA ILE A 28 -2.67 7.79 -14.98
C ILE A 28 -3.48 7.88 -16.28
N ALA A 29 -3.73 6.75 -16.94
CA ALA A 29 -4.49 6.68 -18.17
C ALA A 29 -5.70 5.74 -18.04
N ASP A 30 -6.76 6.04 -18.79
CA ASP A 30 -8.02 5.29 -18.76
C ASP A 30 -7.93 3.89 -19.42
N ASP A 31 -6.77 3.50 -19.99
CA ASP A 31 -6.55 2.17 -20.58
C ASP A 31 -6.37 1.06 -19.54
N GLY A 32 -6.17 1.44 -18.28
CA GLY A 32 -5.97 0.53 -17.15
C GLY A 32 -4.57 -0.06 -17.06
N CYS A 33 -3.65 0.26 -17.95
CA CYS A 33 -2.25 -0.15 -17.83
C CYS A 33 -1.47 0.80 -16.92
N PHE A 34 -0.50 0.28 -16.20
CA PHE A 34 0.43 1.14 -15.48
C PHE A 34 1.27 1.96 -16.45
N SER A 35 1.55 3.20 -16.08
CA SER A 35 2.36 4.12 -16.87
C SER A 35 3.71 3.50 -17.22
N GLY A 36 4.07 3.57 -18.50
CA GLY A 36 5.27 2.94 -19.01
C GLY A 36 5.18 1.40 -19.19
N GLY A 37 4.04 0.77 -18.87
CA GLY A 37 3.86 -0.68 -18.98
C GLY A 37 4.73 -1.47 -18.00
N VAL A 38 5.11 -0.87 -16.89
CA VAL A 38 6.00 -1.45 -15.87
C VAL A 38 5.53 -1.09 -14.46
N TRP A 39 6.03 -1.82 -13.48
CA TRP A 39 5.94 -1.44 -12.07
C TRP A 39 7.31 -1.61 -11.40
N LEU A 40 7.47 -0.98 -10.24
CA LEU A 40 8.68 -1.10 -9.43
C LEU A 40 8.56 -2.29 -8.50
N ASP A 41 9.68 -2.99 -8.32
CA ASP A 41 9.86 -4.04 -7.32
C ASP A 41 11.25 -3.93 -6.68
N PRO A 42 11.50 -4.57 -5.50
CA PRO A 42 12.77 -4.45 -4.80
C PRO A 42 13.96 -5.15 -5.47
N THR A 43 13.76 -5.92 -6.55
CA THR A 43 14.86 -6.57 -7.29
C THR A 43 15.62 -5.58 -8.15
N GLN A 44 15.02 -4.45 -8.50
CA GLN A 44 15.65 -3.37 -9.25
C GLN A 44 16.60 -2.57 -8.36
N ALA A 45 17.73 -2.11 -8.92
CA ALA A 45 18.62 -1.22 -8.18
C ALA A 45 17.90 0.10 -7.83
N TYR A 46 18.15 0.63 -6.64
CA TYR A 46 17.47 1.84 -6.14
C TYR A 46 17.49 3.03 -7.10
N ILE A 47 18.64 3.23 -7.78
CA ILE A 47 18.76 4.31 -8.77
C ILE A 47 17.86 4.06 -9.99
N ASP A 48 17.71 2.81 -10.41
CA ASP A 48 16.84 2.46 -11.52
C ASP A 48 15.36 2.64 -11.12
N GLN A 49 15.00 2.29 -9.89
CA GLN A 49 13.65 2.54 -9.37
C GLN A 49 13.29 4.03 -9.41
N LEU A 50 14.20 4.92 -9.01
CA LEU A 50 13.97 6.38 -9.08
C LEU A 50 13.81 6.86 -10.53
N LEU A 51 14.57 6.32 -11.46
CA LEU A 51 14.46 6.67 -12.89
C LEU A 51 13.13 6.17 -13.48
N ILE A 52 12.76 4.92 -13.19
CA ILE A 52 11.50 4.33 -13.66
C ILE A 52 10.32 5.11 -13.08
N LEU A 53 10.33 5.43 -11.79
CA LEU A 53 9.26 6.21 -11.15
C LEU A 53 9.12 7.59 -11.78
N ASN A 54 10.24 8.25 -12.08
CA ASN A 54 10.23 9.53 -12.75
C ASN A 54 9.59 9.40 -14.14
N GLU A 55 9.94 8.37 -14.92
CA GLU A 55 9.32 8.10 -16.22
C GLU A 55 7.82 7.77 -16.09
N MET A 56 7.41 7.03 -15.07
CA MET A 56 5.99 6.70 -14.82
C MET A 56 5.17 7.97 -14.52
N ILE A 57 5.74 8.94 -13.81
CA ILE A 57 5.06 10.20 -13.44
C ILE A 57 5.13 11.23 -14.57
N TYR A 58 6.27 11.36 -15.25
CA TYR A 58 6.54 12.43 -16.21
C TYR A 58 6.63 11.99 -17.67
N GLY A 59 6.87 10.71 -17.95
CA GLY A 59 7.02 10.17 -19.30
C GLY A 59 5.75 10.32 -20.16
N VAL A 60 4.64 10.62 -19.53
CA VAL A 60 3.35 10.93 -20.16
C VAL A 60 3.20 12.44 -20.32
N THR A 61 4.22 13.10 -20.92
CA THR A 61 4.24 14.55 -21.15
C THR A 61 3.24 15.03 -22.21
N ALA A 62 2.44 14.16 -22.77
CA ALA A 62 1.48 14.47 -23.81
C ALA A 62 0.03 14.29 -23.37
N PHE A 63 -0.34 14.76 -22.18
CA PHE A 63 -1.75 14.93 -21.87
C PHE A 63 -2.21 16.29 -22.45
N PRO A 64 -2.92 16.31 -23.58
CA PRO A 64 -3.55 17.54 -24.06
C PRO A 64 -4.72 17.85 -23.13
N GLY A 65 -4.54 18.79 -22.25
CA GLY A 65 -5.43 19.39 -21.27
C GLY A 65 -6.90 18.98 -21.22
N ASN A 66 -7.47 18.97 -20.04
CA ASN A 66 -8.80 18.55 -19.59
C ASN A 66 -8.96 17.06 -19.29
N TYR A 67 -8.10 16.51 -18.45
CA TYR A 67 -8.40 15.22 -17.84
C TYR A 67 -9.30 15.44 -16.63
N THR A 68 -10.38 14.67 -16.60
CA THR A 68 -11.22 14.51 -15.43
C THR A 68 -10.44 13.64 -14.43
N GLU A 69 -10.19 14.14 -13.24
CA GLU A 69 -9.49 13.39 -12.20
C GLU A 69 -10.42 12.35 -11.59
N ARG A 70 -10.15 11.08 -11.86
CA ARG A 70 -11.00 9.92 -11.53
C ARG A 70 -10.16 8.78 -10.95
N ALA A 71 -9.59 9.02 -9.77
CA ALA A 71 -8.65 8.06 -9.18
C ALA A 71 -9.28 6.69 -8.94
N PHE A 72 -10.51 6.61 -8.45
CA PHE A 72 -11.18 5.32 -8.26
C PHE A 72 -11.36 4.56 -9.58
N ASN A 73 -11.75 5.24 -10.67
CA ASN A 73 -11.87 4.59 -11.97
C ASN A 73 -10.49 4.13 -12.51
N LEU A 74 -9.43 4.91 -12.29
CA LEU A 74 -8.08 4.52 -12.69
C LEU A 74 -7.61 3.28 -11.92
N PHE A 75 -7.83 3.23 -10.61
CA PHE A 75 -7.52 2.05 -9.80
C PHE A 75 -8.35 0.84 -10.23
N GLU A 76 -9.67 1.02 -10.44
CA GLU A 76 -10.55 -0.05 -10.91
C GLU A 76 -10.08 -0.61 -12.24
N SER A 77 -9.74 0.25 -13.20
CA SER A 77 -9.24 -0.16 -14.51
C SER A 77 -7.90 -0.90 -14.38
N ALA A 78 -6.96 -0.38 -13.58
CA ALA A 78 -5.64 -0.99 -13.42
C ALA A 78 -5.70 -2.37 -12.74
N LEU A 79 -6.63 -2.56 -11.80
CA LEU A 79 -6.81 -3.80 -11.03
C LEU A 79 -7.96 -4.67 -11.58
N ASN A 80 -8.46 -4.36 -12.77
CA ASN A 80 -9.45 -5.20 -13.44
C ASN A 80 -8.81 -6.53 -13.88
N PRO A 81 -9.49 -7.67 -13.72
CA PRO A 81 -9.00 -8.97 -14.21
C PRO A 81 -8.58 -8.99 -15.69
N VAL A 82 -9.15 -8.12 -16.53
CA VAL A 82 -8.75 -7.96 -17.94
C VAL A 82 -7.32 -7.46 -18.08
N ASN A 83 -6.81 -6.67 -17.14
CA ASN A 83 -5.46 -6.11 -17.17
C ASN A 83 -4.45 -6.90 -16.30
N LEU A 84 -4.95 -7.76 -15.41
CA LEU A 84 -4.15 -8.59 -14.50
C LEU A 84 -3.91 -10.01 -15.02
N GLY A 85 -4.60 -10.41 -16.09
CA GLY A 85 -4.52 -11.76 -16.65
C GLY A 85 -3.19 -12.06 -17.32
N ALA A 86 -2.97 -13.35 -17.63
CA ALA A 86 -1.75 -13.79 -18.29
C ALA A 86 -1.58 -13.16 -19.69
N GLY A 87 -0.50 -12.43 -19.90
CA GLY A 87 -0.20 -11.70 -21.12
C GLY A 87 -0.76 -10.28 -21.16
N ASP A 88 -1.48 -9.84 -20.12
CA ASP A 88 -2.02 -8.49 -20.02
C ASP A 88 -1.00 -7.53 -19.37
N CYS A 89 -1.25 -6.22 -19.48
CA CYS A 89 -0.25 -5.20 -19.15
C CYS A 89 0.16 -5.12 -17.67
N ASN A 90 -0.69 -5.60 -16.76
CA ASN A 90 -0.43 -5.57 -15.31
C ASN A 90 -0.33 -7.00 -14.73
N GLU A 91 -0.02 -8.00 -15.57
CA GLU A 91 0.13 -9.40 -15.14
C GLU A 91 1.11 -9.51 -13.97
N GLY A 92 0.69 -10.17 -12.87
CA GLY A 92 1.54 -10.44 -11.71
C GLY A 92 1.69 -9.29 -10.72
N PHE A 93 1.05 -8.14 -10.96
CA PHE A 93 1.11 -7.00 -10.04
C PHE A 93 0.39 -7.27 -8.72
N LEU A 94 -0.87 -7.73 -8.79
CA LEU A 94 -1.69 -8.00 -7.61
C LEU A 94 -1.29 -9.35 -7.00
N ARG A 95 -0.97 -9.36 -5.72
CA ARG A 95 -0.59 -10.54 -4.95
C ARG A 95 -1.59 -10.79 -3.83
N ASP A 96 -2.01 -12.05 -3.65
CA ASP A 96 -3.03 -12.42 -2.65
C ASP A 96 -2.57 -12.19 -1.21
N ASP A 97 -1.27 -12.35 -0.96
CA ASP A 97 -0.61 -12.32 0.36
C ASP A 97 0.00 -10.95 0.73
N ALA A 98 -0.17 -9.95 -0.12
CA ALA A 98 0.36 -8.60 0.12
C ALA A 98 -0.76 -7.60 0.41
N LEU A 99 -0.49 -6.59 1.24
CA LEU A 99 -1.37 -5.44 1.43
C LEU A 99 -1.55 -4.71 0.09
N LEU A 100 -2.77 -4.34 -0.24
CA LEU A 100 -3.09 -3.47 -1.36
C LEU A 100 -3.25 -2.04 -0.86
N ALA A 101 -2.23 -1.20 -1.05
CA ALA A 101 -2.27 0.22 -0.74
C ALA A 101 -2.61 1.03 -2.00
N LEU A 102 -3.69 1.78 -1.96
CA LEU A 102 -4.18 2.65 -3.03
C LEU A 102 -3.94 4.11 -2.64
N ILE A 103 -3.05 4.80 -3.35
CA ILE A 103 -2.63 6.17 -3.01
C ILE A 103 -3.15 7.13 -4.07
N GLY A 104 -4.22 7.88 -3.76
CA GLY A 104 -4.75 8.92 -4.64
C GLY A 104 -3.98 10.23 -4.47
N VAL A 105 -3.60 10.86 -5.59
CA VAL A 105 -2.94 12.19 -5.59
C VAL A 105 -3.68 13.10 -6.54
N SER A 106 -4.31 14.15 -6.02
CA SER A 106 -5.09 15.10 -6.83
C SER A 106 -5.21 16.47 -6.15
N ASP A 107 -5.25 17.54 -6.93
CA ASP A 107 -5.63 18.89 -6.49
C ASP A 107 -7.12 19.21 -6.78
N GLU A 108 -7.86 18.24 -7.32
CA GLU A 108 -9.31 18.34 -7.55
C GLU A 108 -10.06 17.28 -6.70
N ASP A 109 -11.40 17.36 -6.71
CA ASP A 109 -12.26 16.32 -6.18
C ASP A 109 -12.25 15.08 -7.08
N ASP A 110 -12.52 13.91 -6.53
CA ASP A 110 -12.63 12.69 -7.34
C ASP A 110 -13.93 12.71 -8.16
N GLN A 111 -13.77 12.66 -9.48
CA GLN A 111 -14.87 12.73 -10.45
C GLN A 111 -15.22 11.35 -11.02
N SER A 112 -14.91 10.27 -10.31
CA SER A 112 -15.28 8.90 -10.67
C SER A 112 -16.79 8.72 -10.73
N TYR A 113 -17.26 7.83 -11.59
CA TYR A 113 -18.69 7.70 -11.91
C TYR A 113 -19.53 7.05 -10.81
N GLY A 114 -18.90 6.36 -9.85
CA GLY A 114 -19.58 5.61 -8.79
C GLY A 114 -19.55 6.32 -7.45
N TYR A 115 -20.23 5.71 -6.47
CA TYR A 115 -20.11 6.13 -5.09
C TYR A 115 -18.82 5.56 -4.49
N TRP A 116 -18.06 6.35 -3.75
CA TRP A 116 -16.74 5.97 -3.23
C TRP A 116 -16.75 4.64 -2.45
N LEU A 117 -17.81 4.36 -1.70
CA LEU A 117 -17.90 3.12 -0.92
C LEU A 117 -18.02 1.88 -1.81
N ASP A 118 -18.66 1.99 -2.98
CA ASP A 118 -18.78 0.87 -3.92
C ASP A 118 -17.40 0.47 -4.45
N TYR A 119 -16.54 1.45 -4.71
CA TYR A 119 -15.14 1.22 -5.08
C TYR A 119 -14.34 0.57 -3.94
N VAL A 120 -14.48 1.09 -2.71
CA VAL A 120 -13.79 0.49 -1.54
C VAL A 120 -14.17 -0.98 -1.39
N LEU A 121 -15.46 -1.30 -1.44
CA LEU A 121 -15.96 -2.68 -1.34
C LEU A 121 -15.48 -3.55 -2.51
N TYR A 122 -15.40 -2.98 -3.72
CA TYR A 122 -14.83 -3.68 -4.88
C TYR A 122 -13.36 -4.06 -4.61
N PHE A 123 -12.51 -3.11 -4.21
CA PHE A 123 -11.11 -3.41 -3.93
C PHE A 123 -10.92 -4.37 -2.77
N GLN A 124 -11.74 -4.24 -1.72
CA GLN A 124 -11.75 -5.19 -0.61
C GLN A 124 -12.12 -6.61 -1.07
N SER A 125 -12.94 -6.76 -2.10
CA SER A 125 -13.28 -8.05 -2.68
C SER A 125 -12.14 -8.71 -3.47
N LEU A 126 -11.10 -7.96 -3.83
CA LEU A 126 -9.91 -8.48 -4.52
C LEU A 126 -8.95 -9.20 -3.57
N LYS A 127 -9.16 -9.09 -2.25
CA LYS A 127 -8.30 -9.66 -1.21
C LYS A 127 -9.04 -10.72 -0.42
N VAL A 128 -8.30 -11.69 0.12
CA VAL A 128 -8.86 -12.73 1.00
C VAL A 128 -9.36 -12.10 2.31
N ASP A 129 -8.55 -11.19 2.90
CA ASP A 129 -8.97 -10.36 4.02
C ASP A 129 -9.26 -8.94 3.52
N PRO A 130 -10.49 -8.44 3.68
CA PRO A 130 -10.83 -7.05 3.33
C PRO A 130 -9.97 -6.00 4.06
N ALA A 131 -9.40 -6.34 5.22
CA ALA A 131 -8.49 -5.46 5.96
C ALA A 131 -7.12 -5.28 5.26
N ASP A 132 -6.77 -6.15 4.31
CA ASP A 132 -5.57 -6.01 3.47
C ASP A 132 -5.72 -4.97 2.36
N VAL A 133 -6.74 -4.11 2.43
CA VAL A 133 -6.93 -2.99 1.51
C VAL A 133 -6.95 -1.69 2.29
N VAL A 134 -6.03 -0.79 1.97
CA VAL A 134 -5.93 0.53 2.60
C VAL A 134 -5.86 1.63 1.54
N PHE A 135 -6.62 2.69 1.75
CA PHE A 135 -6.55 3.90 0.93
C PHE A 135 -5.74 4.96 1.64
N HIS A 136 -4.86 5.61 0.91
CA HIS A 136 -4.16 6.82 1.30
C HIS A 136 -4.44 7.92 0.28
N ALA A 137 -4.30 9.17 0.69
CA ALA A 137 -4.47 10.28 -0.24
C ALA A 137 -3.54 11.46 0.05
N ILE A 138 -3.15 12.13 -1.03
CA ILE A 138 -2.53 13.46 -1.01
C ILE A 138 -3.46 14.35 -1.80
N GLY A 139 -4.19 15.25 -1.12
CA GLY A 139 -5.23 16.05 -1.77
C GLY A 139 -5.66 17.26 -0.96
N GLY A 140 -6.66 17.97 -1.45
CA GLY A 140 -7.23 19.10 -0.75
C GLY A 140 -7.94 18.67 0.54
N PRO A 141 -7.62 19.26 1.70
CA PRO A 141 -8.17 18.83 2.99
C PRO A 141 -9.64 19.25 3.20
N PRO A 142 -10.40 18.53 4.06
CA PRO A 142 -11.75 18.96 4.41
C PRO A 142 -11.73 20.28 5.22
N PRO A 143 -12.81 21.08 5.20
CA PRO A 143 -14.07 20.81 4.50
C PRO A 143 -14.13 21.33 3.07
N SER A 144 -13.18 22.13 2.60
CA SER A 144 -13.29 22.87 1.34
C SER A 144 -12.02 22.91 0.49
N GLY A 145 -11.00 22.11 0.87
CA GLY A 145 -9.68 22.20 0.23
C GLY A 145 -8.83 23.35 0.79
N CYS A 146 -7.96 23.88 -0.03
CA CYS A 146 -7.08 25.02 0.26
C CYS A 146 -6.90 25.89 -1.00
N ASP A 147 -6.07 26.95 -0.92
CA ASP A 147 -5.89 27.91 -2.03
C ASP A 147 -5.47 27.28 -3.38
N MET A 148 -4.88 26.09 -3.35
CA MET A 148 -4.34 25.41 -4.53
C MET A 148 -5.08 24.10 -4.86
N ALA A 149 -6.05 23.68 -4.06
CA ALA A 149 -6.71 22.39 -4.25
C ALA A 149 -8.15 22.40 -3.72
N LEU A 150 -9.05 21.75 -4.46
CA LEU A 150 -10.40 21.46 -4.00
C LEU A 150 -10.39 20.36 -2.94
N TYR A 151 -11.47 20.26 -2.15
CA TYR A 151 -11.63 19.13 -1.23
C TYR A 151 -11.68 17.81 -2.01
N TYR A 152 -10.73 16.92 -1.70
CA TYR A 152 -10.64 15.61 -2.34
C TYR A 152 -11.72 14.66 -1.79
N SER A 153 -12.97 14.97 -2.14
CA SER A 153 -14.15 14.23 -1.70
C SER A 153 -14.16 12.80 -2.26
N GLY A 154 -14.80 11.89 -1.53
CA GLY A 154 -14.78 10.46 -1.87
C GLY A 154 -13.51 9.79 -1.40
N MET A 155 -12.35 10.29 -1.81
CA MET A 155 -11.07 9.74 -1.39
C MET A 155 -10.78 9.95 0.10
N TYR A 156 -11.12 11.12 0.64
CA TYR A 156 -11.00 11.38 2.08
C TYR A 156 -11.83 10.38 2.90
N GLU A 157 -13.06 10.10 2.47
CA GLU A 157 -13.94 9.14 3.12
C GLU A 157 -13.42 7.71 3.01
N ALA A 158 -12.86 7.32 1.85
CA ALA A 158 -12.24 6.01 1.66
C ALA A 158 -11.02 5.81 2.57
N VAL A 159 -10.18 6.84 2.71
CA VAL A 159 -9.05 6.86 3.64
C VAL A 159 -9.53 6.67 5.08
N ALA A 160 -10.55 7.43 5.51
CA ALA A 160 -11.11 7.33 6.86
C ALA A 160 -11.76 5.96 7.13
N TRP A 161 -12.39 5.35 6.11
CA TRP A 161 -13.02 4.04 6.21
C TRP A 161 -12.01 2.91 6.38
N THR A 162 -10.90 2.96 5.64
CA THR A 162 -9.87 1.90 5.62
C THR A 162 -8.75 2.11 6.63
N GLY A 163 -8.78 3.21 7.39
CA GLY A 163 -7.77 3.51 8.41
C GLY A 163 -6.43 3.99 7.85
N GLY A 164 -6.40 4.45 6.60
CA GLY A 164 -5.20 4.99 5.99
C GLY A 164 -4.88 6.43 6.40
N GLN A 165 -4.03 7.10 5.63
CA GLN A 165 -3.56 8.45 5.90
C GLN A 165 -3.97 9.43 4.81
N PHE A 166 -4.52 10.56 5.22
CA PHE A 166 -4.80 11.70 4.36
C PHE A 166 -3.76 12.80 4.60
N ILE A 167 -3.12 13.25 3.53
CA ILE A 167 -2.09 14.28 3.54
C ILE A 167 -2.61 15.48 2.77
N SER A 168 -2.49 16.68 3.36
CA SER A 168 -2.84 17.89 2.63
C SER A 168 -1.82 18.17 1.53
N ILE A 169 -2.27 18.27 0.27
CA ILE A 169 -1.43 18.67 -0.86
C ILE A 169 -0.88 20.10 -0.71
N CYS A 170 -1.43 20.88 0.21
CA CYS A 170 -1.02 22.26 0.50
C CYS A 170 0.16 22.33 1.47
N GLU A 171 0.57 21.21 2.06
CA GLU A 171 1.80 21.16 2.85
C GLU A 171 3.02 21.27 1.94
N PRO A 172 4.05 22.00 2.33
CA PRO A 172 5.25 22.18 1.50
C PRO A 172 6.14 20.93 1.43
N ASP A 173 5.97 19.98 2.36
CA ASP A 173 6.81 18.79 2.51
C ASP A 173 5.95 17.61 2.98
N TYR A 174 5.88 16.56 2.16
CA TYR A 174 5.14 15.33 2.46
C TYR A 174 6.05 14.18 2.90
N SER A 175 7.37 14.40 3.02
CA SER A 175 8.35 13.33 3.25
C SER A 175 8.03 12.51 4.49
N ALA A 176 7.70 13.17 5.60
CA ALA A 176 7.33 12.51 6.85
C ALA A 176 6.03 11.69 6.71
N ALA A 177 5.07 12.20 5.95
CA ALA A 177 3.79 11.54 5.76
C ALA A 177 3.91 10.33 4.81
N LEU A 178 4.69 10.43 3.74
CA LEU A 178 5.00 9.29 2.86
C LEU A 178 5.83 8.21 3.59
N THR A 179 6.75 8.63 4.46
CA THR A 179 7.45 7.70 5.37
C THR A 179 6.45 6.96 6.25
N SER A 180 5.49 7.67 6.83
CA SER A 180 4.46 7.07 7.69
C SER A 180 3.51 6.15 6.92
N ILE A 181 3.19 6.43 5.65
CA ILE A 181 2.45 5.50 4.78
C ILE A 181 3.28 4.23 4.55
N ALA A 182 4.56 4.36 4.21
CA ALA A 182 5.45 3.22 4.02
C ALA A 182 5.56 2.37 5.29
N GLU A 183 5.79 3.00 6.43
CA GLU A 183 5.88 2.33 7.74
C GLU A 183 4.56 1.64 8.12
N GLY A 184 3.41 2.29 7.89
CA GLY A 184 2.09 1.71 8.14
C GLY A 184 1.82 0.49 7.26
N SER A 185 2.20 0.55 5.99
CA SER A 185 2.08 -0.57 5.06
C SER A 185 2.97 -1.76 5.44
N VAL A 186 4.14 -1.50 6.04
CA VAL A 186 5.06 -2.53 6.51
C VAL A 186 4.64 -3.08 7.88
N ASN A 187 4.12 -2.24 8.77
CA ASN A 187 3.68 -2.68 10.10
C ASN A 187 2.55 -3.72 10.05
N VAL A 188 1.68 -3.65 9.06
CA VAL A 188 0.67 -4.70 8.81
C VAL A 188 1.35 -6.03 8.45
N MET A 189 2.45 -6.00 7.73
CA MET A 189 3.26 -7.19 7.38
C MET A 189 4.15 -7.69 8.53
N LEU A 190 4.32 -6.90 9.60
CA LEU A 190 5.15 -7.26 10.76
C LEU A 190 4.37 -7.90 11.89
N ALA A 191 3.07 -7.80 11.90
CA ALA A 191 2.18 -8.34 12.91
C ALA A 191 1.44 -9.57 12.33
N PHE A 192 1.58 -10.70 12.99
CA PHE A 192 0.98 -11.96 12.59
C PHE A 192 -0.03 -12.37 13.64
N PRO A 193 -1.34 -12.21 13.38
CA PRO A 193 -2.40 -12.58 14.30
C PRO A 193 -2.42 -14.10 14.50
N LEU A 194 -2.58 -14.51 15.75
CA LEU A 194 -2.70 -15.91 16.12
C LEU A 194 -4.17 -16.31 16.20
N SER A 195 -4.49 -17.50 15.72
CA SER A 195 -5.85 -18.04 15.74
C SER A 195 -6.42 -18.26 17.15
N ASP A 196 -5.52 -18.56 18.08
CA ASP A 196 -5.86 -18.85 19.49
C ASP A 196 -4.85 -18.19 20.44
N THR A 197 -5.25 -17.99 21.70
CA THR A 197 -4.34 -17.43 22.72
C THR A 197 -3.27 -18.46 23.11
N PRO A 198 -2.00 -18.18 22.85
CA PRO A 198 -0.91 -19.10 23.12
C PRO A 198 -0.53 -19.14 24.60
N ILE A 199 0.20 -20.17 25.00
CA ILE A 199 1.11 -20.12 26.15
C ILE A 199 2.39 -19.45 25.62
N PRO A 200 2.72 -18.20 26.02
CA PRO A 200 3.73 -17.39 25.31
C PRO A 200 5.11 -18.03 25.23
N GLU A 201 5.52 -18.76 26.27
CA GLU A 201 6.80 -19.43 26.32
C GLU A 201 6.93 -20.60 25.33
N THR A 202 5.81 -21.01 24.72
CA THR A 202 5.76 -22.10 23.73
C THR A 202 5.78 -21.59 22.30
N ILE A 203 5.73 -20.27 22.08
CA ILE A 203 5.76 -19.71 20.73
C ILE A 203 7.12 -19.98 20.09
N VAL A 204 7.08 -20.61 18.94
CA VAL A 204 8.24 -20.87 18.08
C VAL A 204 7.99 -20.24 16.72
N VAL A 205 8.82 -19.26 16.35
CA VAL A 205 8.79 -18.62 15.05
C VAL A 205 9.86 -19.24 14.17
N ARG A 206 9.48 -19.60 12.93
CA ARG A 206 10.42 -20.07 11.90
C ARG A 206 10.33 -19.17 10.68
N ILE A 207 11.50 -18.82 10.14
CA ILE A 207 11.62 -18.12 8.87
C ILE A 207 12.33 -19.05 7.89
N ASN A 208 11.69 -19.38 6.78
CA ASN A 208 12.22 -20.34 5.80
C ASN A 208 12.64 -21.67 6.44
N GLY A 209 11.86 -22.14 7.43
CA GLY A 209 12.12 -23.37 8.19
C GLY A 209 13.18 -23.25 9.29
N VAL A 210 13.85 -22.09 9.46
CA VAL A 210 14.86 -21.85 10.50
C VAL A 210 14.22 -21.19 11.72
N VAL A 211 14.48 -21.69 12.93
CA VAL A 211 13.95 -21.15 14.18
C VAL A 211 14.60 -19.80 14.50
N GLU A 212 13.77 -18.76 14.62
CA GLU A 212 14.17 -17.44 15.07
C GLU A 212 13.94 -17.29 16.58
N LYS A 213 15.04 -17.08 17.33
CA LYS A 213 15.01 -16.99 18.79
C LYS A 213 14.89 -15.57 19.32
N SER A 214 15.00 -14.58 18.46
CA SER A 214 14.98 -13.15 18.80
C SER A 214 14.48 -12.35 17.60
N GLY A 215 14.24 -11.05 17.81
CA GLY A 215 13.80 -10.17 16.73
C GLY A 215 12.28 -10.09 16.57
N TRP A 216 11.54 -10.74 17.44
CA TRP A 216 10.08 -10.67 17.51
C TRP A 216 9.61 -10.63 18.98
N ASN A 217 8.37 -10.19 19.19
CA ASN A 217 7.69 -10.18 20.47
C ASN A 217 6.25 -10.66 20.28
N TYR A 218 5.66 -11.22 21.35
CA TYR A 218 4.23 -11.49 21.38
C TYR A 218 3.51 -10.30 22.03
N ASP A 219 2.54 -9.72 21.31
CA ASP A 219 1.63 -8.69 21.84
C ASP A 219 0.37 -9.36 22.39
N TYR A 220 0.19 -9.25 23.71
CA TYR A 220 -0.96 -9.81 24.41
C TYR A 220 -2.28 -9.09 24.10
N ASN A 221 -2.24 -7.81 23.71
CA ASN A 221 -3.44 -7.02 23.50
C ASN A 221 -4.09 -7.33 22.16
N SER A 222 -3.27 -7.49 21.12
CA SER A 222 -3.75 -7.82 19.77
C SER A 222 -3.72 -9.32 19.48
N ASN A 223 -3.10 -10.14 20.33
CA ASN A 223 -2.87 -11.58 20.11
C ASN A 223 -2.03 -11.86 18.86
N GLU A 224 -0.90 -11.15 18.72
CA GLU A 224 -0.07 -11.17 17.52
C GLU A 224 1.40 -11.43 17.86
N VAL A 225 2.11 -12.08 16.95
CA VAL A 225 3.57 -12.06 16.92
C VAL A 225 4.02 -10.87 16.07
N VAL A 226 4.79 -9.96 16.66
CA VAL A 226 5.26 -8.73 16.03
C VAL A 226 6.77 -8.76 15.88
N PHE A 227 7.26 -8.60 14.66
CA PHE A 227 8.70 -8.50 14.39
C PHE A 227 9.23 -7.11 14.72
N GLN A 228 10.45 -7.05 15.24
CA GLN A 228 11.16 -5.78 15.47
C GLN A 228 11.70 -5.24 14.13
N THR A 229 11.73 -3.94 13.97
CA THR A 229 12.09 -3.24 12.72
C THR A 229 13.42 -3.70 12.09
N ASN A 230 14.40 -4.07 12.92
CA ASN A 230 15.72 -4.55 12.43
C ASN A 230 15.79 -6.06 12.16
N TYR A 231 14.69 -6.78 12.35
CA TYR A 231 14.60 -8.25 12.22
C TYR A 231 13.46 -8.68 11.28
N ILE A 232 13.05 -7.77 10.43
CA ILE A 232 11.99 -8.04 9.46
C ILE A 232 12.49 -9.12 8.50
N PRO A 233 11.75 -10.22 8.32
CA PRO A 233 12.09 -11.22 7.31
C PRO A 233 12.16 -10.58 5.92
N VAL A 234 13.06 -11.05 5.09
CA VAL A 234 13.12 -10.61 3.69
C VAL A 234 11.82 -10.96 2.99
N GLY A 235 11.30 -10.06 2.15
CA GLY A 235 10.07 -10.28 1.38
C GLY A 235 10.08 -11.63 0.66
N GLY A 236 8.92 -12.31 0.63
CA GLY A 236 8.78 -13.68 0.12
C GLY A 236 9.26 -14.79 1.06
N SER A 237 9.68 -14.47 2.28
CA SER A 237 10.04 -15.51 3.29
C SER A 237 8.79 -16.26 3.77
N SER A 238 8.89 -17.58 3.89
CA SER A 238 7.89 -18.37 4.60
C SER A 238 8.01 -18.15 6.11
N ILE A 239 6.90 -17.76 6.76
CA ILE A 239 6.83 -17.56 8.21
C ILE A 239 5.87 -18.58 8.78
N GLU A 240 6.38 -19.39 9.72
CA GLU A 240 5.61 -20.38 10.45
C GLU A 240 5.64 -20.06 11.94
N ILE A 241 4.47 -20.02 12.59
CA ILE A 241 4.34 -19.76 14.02
C ILE A 241 3.63 -20.94 14.66
N GLU A 242 4.36 -21.69 15.47
CA GLU A 242 3.86 -22.82 16.25
C GLU A 242 3.73 -22.43 17.71
N TYR A 243 2.67 -22.86 18.38
CA TYR A 243 2.46 -22.60 19.81
C TYR A 243 1.50 -23.61 20.43
N THR A 244 1.55 -23.70 21.75
CA THR A 244 0.60 -24.48 22.54
C THR A 244 -0.48 -23.55 23.10
N ILE A 245 -1.73 -23.96 22.99
CA ILE A 245 -2.85 -23.26 23.61
C ILE A 245 -3.12 -23.79 25.01
N THR A 246 -3.68 -22.98 25.91
CA THR A 246 -4.24 -23.45 27.17
C THR A 246 -5.46 -24.29 26.86
N GLY A 247 -5.33 -25.60 26.94
CA GLY A 247 -6.46 -26.51 26.85
C GLY A 247 -7.27 -26.43 28.15
N ASP A 248 -8.56 -26.14 28.07
CA ASP A 248 -9.49 -26.48 29.12
C ASP A 248 -9.59 -27.99 29.19
N CYS A 249 -8.92 -28.61 30.19
CA CYS A 249 -9.20 -29.99 30.56
C CYS A 249 -10.57 -30.02 31.25
N ASN A 250 -11.64 -30.19 30.49
CA ASN A 250 -12.95 -30.59 31.00
C ASN A 250 -13.05 -32.11 31.09
#